data_1daa8145a986df8d3494bc91e3c0b37b
#
_entry.id   1daa8145a986df8d3494bc91e3c0b37b
#
_cell.length_a   1.000
_cell.length_b   1.000
_cell.length_c   1.000
_cell.angle_alpha   90.00
_cell.angle_beta   90.00
_cell.angle_gamma   90.00
#
_symmetry.space_group_name_H-M   'P 1'
#
loop_
_entity.id
_entity.type
_entity.pdbx_description
1 polymer ?
#
loop_
_entity_poly.entity_id
_entity_poly.type
_entity_poly.pdbx_seq_one_letter_code
_entity_poly.pdbx_strand_id
1 'polypeptide(L)'
;VVGEGGSGGAIALAAANRVLMFEHAVYSVISPEGCASILWRTADKASDAATAMQVTAQHLKGLGVIDRIVAEPVGGAHREPVEAIANLGAAIEAELESLGSMDADALRTDRADKFLAIGA
;
A
#
# COMPACT_ATOMS: atom_id res chain seq x y z
N VAL A 1 3.63 0.70 -7.00
CA VAL A 1 2.17 0.60 -7.05
C VAL A 1 1.75 -0.77 -6.57
N VAL A 2 0.74 -0.83 -5.71
CA VAL A 2 0.25 -2.06 -5.10
C VAL A 2 -1.18 -2.33 -5.57
N GLY A 3 -1.41 -3.48 -6.22
CA GLY A 3 -2.72 -4.07 -6.46
C GLY A 3 -3.00 -5.17 -5.42
N GLU A 4 -2.03 -6.06 -5.20
CA GLU A 4 -2.00 -7.03 -4.11
C GLU A 4 -0.54 -7.22 -3.70
N GLY A 5 -0.24 -7.09 -2.42
CA GLY A 5 1.11 -7.24 -1.92
C GLY A 5 1.12 -8.04 -0.62
N GLY A 6 2.02 -9.01 -0.52
CA GLY A 6 2.16 -9.84 0.67
C GLY A 6 3.60 -10.26 0.96
N SER A 7 3.87 -10.57 2.24
CA SER A 7 5.13 -11.13 2.74
C SER A 7 6.39 -10.37 2.29
N GLY A 8 7.42 -11.07 1.83
CA GLY A 8 8.66 -10.47 1.33
C GLY A 8 8.47 -9.53 0.13
N GLY A 9 7.48 -9.82 -0.73
CA GLY A 9 7.08 -8.92 -1.82
C GLY A 9 6.53 -7.59 -1.31
N ALA A 10 5.79 -7.61 -0.20
CA ALA A 10 5.30 -6.40 0.45
C ALA A 10 6.45 -5.48 0.89
N ILE A 11 7.48 -6.04 1.51
CA ILE A 11 8.67 -5.30 1.94
C ILE A 11 9.39 -4.69 0.72
N ALA A 12 9.58 -5.45 -0.35
CA ALA A 12 10.23 -4.96 -1.56
C ALA A 12 9.47 -3.80 -2.22
N LEU A 13 8.13 -3.87 -2.26
CA LEU A 13 7.29 -2.79 -2.79
C LEU A 13 7.34 -1.52 -1.93
N ALA A 14 7.48 -1.66 -0.61
CA ALA A 14 7.54 -0.54 0.32
C ALA A 14 8.91 0.18 0.32
N ALA A 15 9.95 -0.38 -0.28
CA ALA A 15 11.31 0.20 -0.25
C ALA A 15 11.48 1.52 -1.03
N ALA A 16 10.41 2.04 -1.63
CA ALA A 16 10.40 3.27 -2.43
C ALA A 16 10.05 4.51 -1.60
N ASN A 17 10.40 5.71 -2.12
CA ASN A 17 10.00 7.00 -1.54
C ASN A 17 8.47 7.16 -1.55
N ARG A 18 7.81 6.68 -2.58
CA ARG A 18 6.33 6.75 -2.71
C ARG A 18 5.77 5.36 -2.96
N VAL A 19 4.74 5.02 -2.19
CA VAL A 19 3.97 3.80 -2.33
C VAL A 19 2.54 4.18 -2.67
N LEU A 20 2.10 3.81 -3.87
CA LEU A 20 0.74 4.02 -4.34
C LEU A 20 0.00 2.69 -4.26
N MET A 21 -1.27 2.73 -3.90
CA MET A 21 -2.11 1.55 -3.77
C MET A 21 -3.47 1.79 -4.41
N PHE A 22 -3.97 0.82 -5.15
CA PHE A 22 -5.34 0.90 -5.65
C PHE A 22 -6.36 0.87 -4.51
N GLU A 23 -7.49 1.52 -4.71
CA GLU A 23 -8.51 1.75 -3.70
C GLU A 23 -9.04 0.46 -3.04
N HIS A 24 -9.19 -0.60 -3.83
CA HIS A 24 -9.69 -1.90 -3.37
C HIS A 24 -8.59 -2.97 -3.23
N ALA A 25 -7.32 -2.54 -3.29
CA ALA A 25 -6.18 -3.43 -3.12
C ALA A 25 -6.00 -3.85 -1.66
N VAL A 26 -5.24 -4.94 -1.47
CA VAL A 26 -4.83 -5.46 -0.15
C VAL A 26 -3.31 -5.48 -0.08
N TYR A 27 -2.77 -5.02 1.05
CA TYR A 27 -1.34 -4.98 1.28
C TYR A 27 -1.03 -5.39 2.72
N SER A 28 -0.37 -6.54 2.88
CA SER A 28 -0.08 -7.13 4.19
C SER A 28 1.18 -7.97 4.16
N VAL A 29 1.74 -8.29 5.33
CA VAL A 29 2.90 -9.18 5.46
C VAL A 29 2.51 -10.67 5.48
N ILE A 30 1.24 -10.98 5.80
CA ILE A 30 0.74 -12.34 5.95
C ILE A 30 -0.76 -12.36 5.64
N SER A 31 -1.31 -13.52 5.27
CA SER A 31 -2.75 -13.68 5.13
C SER A 31 -3.48 -13.65 6.48
N PRO A 32 -4.77 -13.28 6.52
CA PRO A 32 -5.56 -13.33 7.76
C PRO A 32 -5.59 -14.73 8.39
N GLU A 33 -5.66 -15.79 7.59
CA GLU A 33 -5.63 -17.19 8.05
C GLU A 33 -4.27 -17.52 8.68
N GLY A 34 -3.17 -17.07 8.06
CA GLY A 34 -1.82 -17.24 8.59
C GLY A 34 -1.64 -16.48 9.91
N CYS A 35 -2.12 -15.24 9.98
CA CYS A 35 -2.11 -14.43 11.19
C CYS A 35 -2.92 -15.11 12.31
N ALA A 36 -4.13 -15.56 12.03
CA ALA A 36 -5.00 -16.27 12.98
C ALA A 36 -4.34 -17.55 13.50
N SER A 37 -3.72 -18.31 12.62
CA SER A 37 -3.04 -19.56 12.97
C SER A 37 -1.86 -19.32 13.93
N ILE A 38 -1.11 -18.23 13.73
CA ILE A 38 0.00 -17.87 14.61
C ILE A 38 -0.49 -17.37 15.97
N LEU A 39 -1.48 -16.44 15.99
CA LEU A 39 -1.92 -15.79 17.22
C LEU A 39 -2.86 -16.65 18.06
N TRP A 40 -3.79 -17.36 17.42
CA TRP A 40 -4.85 -18.10 18.11
C TRP A 40 -4.78 -19.61 17.89
N ARG A 41 -3.82 -20.11 17.12
CA ARG A 41 -3.62 -21.53 16.79
C ARG A 41 -4.83 -22.16 16.07
N THR A 42 -5.63 -21.35 15.39
CA THR A 42 -6.76 -21.77 14.56
C THR A 42 -7.00 -20.79 13.44
N ALA A 43 -7.32 -21.28 12.24
CA ALA A 43 -7.71 -20.45 11.10
C ALA A 43 -9.15 -19.90 11.21
N ASP A 44 -9.97 -20.42 12.12
CA ASP A 44 -11.37 -20.00 12.32
C ASP A 44 -11.49 -18.53 12.72
N LYS A 45 -10.39 -17.95 13.23
CA LYS A 45 -10.26 -16.53 13.59
C LYS A 45 -9.78 -15.61 12.46
N ALA A 46 -9.79 -16.08 11.22
CA ALA A 46 -9.32 -15.30 10.07
C ALA A 46 -10.07 -13.96 9.90
N SER A 47 -11.38 -13.93 10.17
CA SER A 47 -12.18 -12.71 10.11
C SER A 47 -11.76 -11.67 11.16
N ASP A 48 -11.49 -12.12 12.39
CA ASP A 48 -10.99 -11.26 13.47
C ASP A 48 -9.59 -10.72 13.13
N ALA A 49 -8.73 -11.59 12.58
CA ALA A 49 -7.40 -11.22 12.11
C ALA A 49 -7.47 -10.17 10.98
N ALA A 50 -8.31 -10.38 9.97
CA ALA A 50 -8.46 -9.44 8.85
C ALA A 50 -8.87 -8.04 9.33
N THR A 51 -9.78 -7.97 10.29
CA THR A 51 -10.22 -6.71 10.90
C THR A 51 -9.09 -6.03 11.67
N ALA A 52 -8.36 -6.78 12.48
CA ALA A 52 -7.27 -6.25 13.30
C ALA A 52 -6.03 -5.82 12.48
N MET A 53 -5.76 -6.47 11.36
CA MET A 53 -4.61 -6.19 10.49
C MET A 53 -4.72 -4.88 9.72
N GLN A 54 -5.94 -4.35 9.50
CA GLN A 54 -6.17 -3.07 8.83
C GLN A 54 -5.47 -2.94 7.46
N VAL A 55 -5.57 -3.95 6.61
CA VAL A 55 -4.80 -4.12 5.38
C VAL A 55 -5.36 -3.38 4.15
N THR A 56 -6.43 -2.61 4.30
CA THR A 56 -7.04 -1.85 3.20
C THR A 56 -6.29 -0.54 2.92
N ALA A 57 -6.46 0.00 1.71
CA ALA A 57 -5.81 1.24 1.28
C ALA A 57 -6.10 2.41 2.23
N GLN A 58 -7.34 2.54 2.69
CA GLN A 58 -7.79 3.60 3.60
C GLN A 58 -7.08 3.52 4.96
N HIS A 59 -7.02 2.33 5.54
CA HIS A 59 -6.33 2.12 6.80
C HIS A 59 -4.83 2.38 6.68
N LEU A 60 -4.18 1.83 5.64
CA LEU A 60 -2.74 1.97 5.43
C LEU A 60 -2.34 3.41 5.10
N LYS A 61 -3.22 4.17 4.44
CA LYS A 61 -3.03 5.60 4.25
C LYS A 61 -3.06 6.35 5.58
N GLY A 62 -4.02 6.03 6.44
CA GLY A 62 -4.13 6.61 7.78
C GLY A 62 -2.93 6.30 8.68
N LEU A 63 -2.32 5.12 8.52
CA LEU A 63 -1.12 4.69 9.24
C LEU A 63 0.20 5.20 8.62
N GLY A 64 0.15 5.93 7.51
CA GLY A 64 1.34 6.43 6.82
C GLY A 64 2.18 5.36 6.11
N VAL A 65 1.65 4.14 5.94
CA VAL A 65 2.34 3.04 5.24
C VAL A 65 2.36 3.26 3.73
N ILE A 66 1.27 3.80 3.18
CA ILE A 66 1.18 4.20 1.78
C ILE A 66 1.02 5.72 1.64
N ASP A 67 1.45 6.27 0.51
CA ASP A 67 1.45 7.71 0.26
C ASP A 67 0.21 8.17 -0.50
N ARG A 68 -0.34 7.33 -1.39
CA ARG A 68 -1.50 7.70 -2.21
C ARG A 68 -2.40 6.52 -2.50
N ILE A 69 -3.71 6.77 -2.45
CA ILE A 69 -4.73 5.85 -2.96
C ILE A 69 -5.04 6.25 -4.41
N VAL A 70 -5.02 5.27 -5.30
CA VAL A 70 -5.43 5.44 -6.71
C VAL A 70 -6.87 4.96 -6.82
N ALA A 71 -7.76 5.88 -7.21
CA ALA A 71 -9.18 5.55 -7.38
C ALA A 71 -9.39 4.52 -8.48
N GLU A 72 -10.30 3.60 -8.24
CA GLU A 72 -10.73 2.62 -9.22
C GLU A 72 -12.08 2.99 -9.83
N PRO A 73 -12.30 2.67 -11.11
CA PRO A 73 -13.63 2.81 -11.72
C PRO A 73 -14.69 1.98 -10.99
N VAL A 74 -15.94 2.39 -11.10
CA VAL A 74 -17.07 1.64 -10.55
C VAL A 74 -17.09 0.21 -11.10
N GLY A 75 -17.01 -0.76 -10.21
CA GLY A 75 -16.94 -2.18 -10.55
C GLY A 75 -15.52 -2.73 -10.67
N GLY A 76 -14.48 -1.90 -10.44
CA GLY A 76 -13.08 -2.29 -10.37
C GLY A 76 -12.30 -2.07 -11.66
N ALA A 77 -10.98 -2.00 -11.53
CA ALA A 77 -10.05 -1.72 -12.64
C ALA A 77 -10.17 -2.69 -13.83
N HIS A 78 -10.57 -3.94 -13.59
CA HIS A 78 -10.73 -4.94 -14.65
C HIS A 78 -11.92 -4.68 -15.59
N ARG A 79 -12.92 -3.90 -15.14
CA ARG A 79 -14.09 -3.56 -15.96
C ARG A 79 -13.83 -2.34 -16.87
N GLU A 80 -13.12 -1.36 -16.36
CA GLU A 80 -12.76 -0.14 -17.07
C GLU A 80 -11.24 0.09 -17.03
N PRO A 81 -10.45 -0.78 -17.68
CA PRO A 81 -8.98 -0.75 -17.57
C PRO A 81 -8.37 0.53 -18.12
N VAL A 82 -8.98 1.15 -19.12
CA VAL A 82 -8.48 2.40 -19.72
C VAL A 82 -8.56 3.54 -18.69
N GLU A 83 -9.68 3.66 -17.97
CA GLU A 83 -9.85 4.67 -16.93
C GLU A 83 -8.90 4.39 -15.74
N ALA A 84 -8.80 3.12 -15.31
CA ALA A 84 -7.88 2.74 -14.23
C ALA A 84 -6.42 3.06 -14.57
N ILE A 85 -5.99 2.82 -15.82
CA ILE A 85 -4.64 3.15 -16.29
C ILE A 85 -4.43 4.66 -16.34
N ALA A 86 -5.43 5.43 -16.77
CA ALA A 86 -5.35 6.89 -16.79
C ALA A 86 -5.22 7.47 -15.38
N ASN A 87 -6.04 7.00 -14.43
CA ASN A 87 -5.97 7.39 -13.03
C ASN A 87 -4.60 7.06 -12.41
N LEU A 88 -4.08 5.87 -12.69
CA LEU A 88 -2.76 5.46 -12.25
C LEU A 88 -1.65 6.33 -12.86
N GLY A 89 -1.72 6.61 -14.16
CA GLY A 89 -0.76 7.45 -14.87
C GLY A 89 -0.68 8.85 -14.25
N ALA A 90 -1.83 9.49 -14.04
CA ALA A 90 -1.90 10.81 -13.42
C ALA A 90 -1.34 10.81 -11.97
N ALA A 91 -1.61 9.74 -11.20
CA ALA A 91 -1.08 9.61 -9.86
C ALA A 91 0.45 9.45 -9.84
N ILE A 92 1.00 8.65 -10.75
CA ILE A 92 2.46 8.47 -10.89
C ILE A 92 3.12 9.78 -11.32
N GLU A 93 2.57 10.49 -12.31
CA GLU A 93 3.10 11.76 -12.79
C GLU A 93 3.20 12.78 -11.66
N ALA A 94 2.13 12.95 -10.87
CA ALA A 94 2.12 13.86 -9.73
C ALA A 94 3.18 13.51 -8.67
N GLU A 95 3.41 12.23 -8.37
CA GLU A 95 4.45 11.83 -7.44
C GLU A 95 5.87 12.05 -8.02
N LEU A 96 6.07 11.78 -9.30
CA LEU A 96 7.35 12.03 -9.95
C LEU A 96 7.68 13.53 -10.01
N GLU A 97 6.70 14.39 -10.27
CA GLU A 97 6.87 15.84 -10.21
C GLU A 97 7.28 16.29 -8.81
N SER A 98 6.62 15.78 -7.76
CA SER A 98 6.95 16.13 -6.38
C SER A 98 8.37 15.70 -5.98
N LEU A 99 8.84 14.56 -6.49
CA LEU A 99 10.19 14.05 -6.22
C LEU A 99 11.25 14.66 -7.12
N GLY A 100 10.88 15.14 -8.32
CA GLY A 100 11.79 15.63 -9.34
C GLY A 100 12.56 16.90 -8.95
N SER A 101 12.09 17.63 -7.94
CA SER A 101 12.79 18.80 -7.38
C SER A 101 13.85 18.45 -6.30
N MET A 102 13.90 17.19 -5.87
CA MET A 102 14.80 16.72 -4.82
C MET A 102 16.11 16.20 -5.42
N ASP A 103 17.23 16.54 -4.81
CA ASP A 103 18.51 15.90 -5.11
C ASP A 103 18.61 14.49 -4.48
N ALA A 104 19.69 13.78 -4.76
CA ALA A 104 19.88 12.41 -4.30
C ALA A 104 19.93 12.29 -2.76
N ASP A 105 20.46 13.28 -2.06
CA ASP A 105 20.54 13.27 -0.59
C ASP A 105 19.17 13.55 0.02
N ALA A 106 18.44 14.52 -0.52
CA ALA A 106 17.07 14.83 -0.12
C ALA A 106 16.13 13.62 -0.34
N LEU A 107 16.25 12.90 -1.46
CA LEU A 107 15.46 11.69 -1.72
C LEU A 107 15.76 10.58 -0.70
N ARG A 108 17.03 10.41 -0.31
CA ARG A 108 17.40 9.41 0.70
C ARG A 108 16.86 9.78 2.08
N THR A 109 16.95 11.07 2.44
CA THR A 109 16.44 11.58 3.71
C THR A 109 14.92 11.46 3.78
N ASP A 110 14.18 11.91 2.76
CA ASP A 110 12.72 11.80 2.64
C ASP A 110 12.25 10.35 2.88
N ARG A 111 12.94 9.38 2.25
CA ARG A 111 12.61 7.98 2.45
C ARG A 111 12.92 7.48 3.86
N ALA A 112 14.07 7.85 4.43
CA ALA A 112 14.44 7.44 5.78
C ALA A 112 13.47 8.00 6.82
N ASP A 113 13.13 9.28 6.73
CA ASP A 113 12.20 9.95 7.64
C ASP A 113 10.80 9.33 7.58
N LYS A 114 10.34 8.98 6.37
CA LYS A 114 9.08 8.26 6.19
C LYS A 114 9.06 6.93 6.96
N PHE A 115 10.12 6.12 6.85
CA PHE A 115 10.16 4.84 7.56
C PHE A 115 10.25 5.01 9.07
N LEU A 116 10.99 6.01 9.55
CA LEU A 116 11.10 6.31 10.98
C LEU A 116 9.78 6.82 11.58
N ALA A 117 8.93 7.44 10.77
CA ALA A 117 7.62 7.92 11.19
C ALA A 117 6.53 6.83 11.27
N ILE A 118 6.73 5.66 10.65
CA ILE A 118 5.76 4.57 10.70
C ILE A 118 5.74 3.97 12.11
N GLY A 119 4.57 4.06 12.77
CA GLY A 119 4.39 3.52 14.11
C GLY A 119 4.91 4.39 15.26
N ALA A 120 5.26 5.64 14.97
CA ALA A 120 5.64 6.63 15.98
C ALA A 120 4.42 7.31 16.61
#